data_a3c663da2a0f8fa2ea3edf432a66f37b
#
_entry.id   a3c663da2a0f8fa2ea3edf432a66f37b
#
_cell.length_a   1.000
_cell.length_b   1.000
_cell.length_c   1.000
_cell.angle_alpha   90.00
_cell.angle_beta   90.00
_cell.angle_gamma   90.00
#
_symmetry.space_group_name_H-M   'P 1'
#
loop_
_entity.id
_entity.type
_entity.pdbx_description
1 polymer ?
#
loop_
_entity_poly.entity_id
_entity_poly.type
_entity_poly.pdbx_seq_one_letter_code
_entity_poly.pdbx_strand_id
1 'polypeptide(L)'
;FKVDAPLLLDNVKTQVSDIAYRKTPGVSKNMSLKQAYQMMRDGHVVTLPAVNQNGILEGLITMSDIAKSYMNVYDSAIISTAETPFKNILETLEATLITGDANRNCQDGKVLIAAANPEMMNYYIEPHDIVILGNRAESQLSALDNGADCIIICEGANASPTIKALAEQNGMIIM
;
A
#
# COMPACT_ATOMS: atom_id res chain seq x y z
N PHE A 1 5.45 6.27 -22.30
CA PHE A 1 5.99 7.45 -23.02
C PHE A 1 5.58 8.73 -22.29
N LYS A 2 6.54 9.60 -21.94
CA LYS A 2 6.24 10.95 -21.49
C LYS A 2 6.33 11.84 -22.71
N VAL A 3 5.23 12.47 -23.06
CA VAL A 3 5.13 13.36 -24.20
C VAL A 3 5.18 14.80 -23.70
N ASP A 4 6.19 15.54 -24.10
CA ASP A 4 6.26 16.99 -23.89
C ASP A 4 5.63 17.65 -25.11
N ALA A 5 4.31 17.82 -25.11
CA ALA A 5 3.57 18.42 -26.20
C ALA A 5 3.57 19.95 -26.06
N PRO A 6 3.86 20.71 -27.09
CA PRO A 6 3.65 22.16 -27.10
C PRO A 6 2.17 22.49 -26.95
N LEU A 7 1.86 23.59 -26.28
CA LEU A 7 0.50 24.04 -25.91
C LEU A 7 -0.45 24.30 -27.08
N LEU A 8 0.05 24.34 -28.33
CA LEU A 8 -0.71 24.63 -29.55
C LEU A 8 -0.44 23.55 -30.61
N LEU A 9 -1.03 22.37 -30.42
CA LEU A 9 -1.03 21.31 -31.43
C LEU A 9 -2.34 21.34 -32.23
N ASP A 10 -2.23 21.25 -33.54
CA ASP A 10 -3.37 20.92 -34.40
C ASP A 10 -3.67 19.43 -34.26
N ASN A 11 -4.69 19.09 -33.51
CA ASN A 11 -5.07 17.71 -33.21
C ASN A 11 -5.38 16.85 -34.45
N VAL A 12 -5.62 17.46 -35.59
CA VAL A 12 -5.98 16.79 -36.84
C VAL A 12 -4.75 16.57 -37.73
N LYS A 13 -3.78 17.48 -37.69
CA LYS A 13 -2.64 17.48 -38.62
C LYS A 13 -1.33 17.05 -38.00
N THR A 14 -1.17 17.19 -36.67
CA THR A 14 0.05 16.86 -36.00
C THR A 14 0.22 15.33 -35.94
N GLN A 15 1.33 14.80 -36.45
CA GLN A 15 1.66 13.39 -36.39
C GLN A 15 2.37 13.08 -35.07
N VAL A 16 2.35 11.82 -34.68
CA VAL A 16 3.08 11.35 -33.46
C VAL A 16 4.58 11.61 -33.60
N SER A 17 5.12 11.54 -34.82
CA SER A 17 6.52 11.86 -35.12
C SER A 17 6.91 13.31 -34.85
N ASP A 18 5.94 14.21 -34.86
CA ASP A 18 6.16 15.66 -34.66
C ASP A 18 6.24 16.05 -33.20
N ILE A 19 5.95 15.08 -32.33
CA ILE A 19 5.93 15.26 -30.86
C ILE A 19 7.25 14.74 -30.30
N ALA A 20 7.95 15.57 -29.53
CA ALA A 20 9.11 15.11 -28.76
C ALA A 20 8.67 14.11 -27.69
N TYR A 21 9.18 12.89 -27.75
CA TYR A 21 8.91 11.87 -26.75
C TYR A 21 10.20 11.31 -26.14
N ARG A 22 10.15 10.95 -24.87
CA ARG A 22 11.26 10.28 -24.20
C ARG A 22 11.15 8.78 -24.41
N LYS A 23 12.22 8.16 -24.92
CA LYS A 23 12.33 6.71 -24.97
C LYS A 23 12.52 6.20 -23.54
N THR A 24 11.56 5.44 -23.05
CA THR A 24 11.69 4.71 -21.79
C THR A 24 12.27 3.32 -22.08
N PRO A 25 13.33 2.89 -21.39
CA PRO A 25 13.87 1.56 -21.58
C PRO A 25 12.83 0.49 -21.24
N GLY A 26 12.77 -0.56 -22.04
CA GLY A 26 11.96 -1.74 -21.74
C GLY A 26 12.58 -2.55 -20.60
N VAL A 27 11.75 -3.14 -19.76
CA VAL A 27 12.16 -4.04 -18.69
C VAL A 27 11.75 -5.47 -19.00
N SER A 28 12.58 -6.44 -18.63
CA SER A 28 12.22 -7.85 -18.73
C SER A 28 11.21 -8.22 -17.63
N LYS A 29 10.27 -9.13 -17.95
CA LYS A 29 9.34 -9.70 -16.94
C LYS A 29 10.06 -10.42 -15.78
N ASN A 30 11.32 -10.80 -15.96
CA ASN A 30 12.14 -11.44 -14.93
C ASN A 30 12.93 -10.42 -14.08
N MET A 31 12.81 -9.11 -14.36
CA MET A 31 13.44 -8.07 -13.56
C MET A 31 12.79 -7.97 -12.18
N SER A 32 13.58 -7.73 -11.14
CA SER A 32 13.03 -7.55 -9.81
C SER A 32 12.24 -6.23 -9.70
N LEU A 33 11.18 -6.21 -8.88
CA LEU A 33 10.41 -5.00 -8.63
C LEU A 33 11.27 -3.85 -8.08
N LYS A 34 12.28 -4.17 -7.27
CA LYS A 34 13.25 -3.19 -6.76
C LYS A 34 14.02 -2.50 -7.90
N GLN A 35 14.49 -3.28 -8.88
CA GLN A 35 15.19 -2.73 -10.04
C GLN A 35 14.25 -1.90 -10.93
N ALA A 36 13.01 -2.38 -11.17
CA ALA A 36 12.00 -1.63 -11.89
C ALA A 36 11.69 -0.28 -11.20
N TYR A 37 11.53 -0.28 -9.88
CA TYR A 37 11.35 0.93 -9.10
C TYR A 37 12.53 1.91 -9.24
N GLN A 38 13.76 1.42 -9.15
CA GLN A 38 14.96 2.25 -9.33
C GLN A 38 14.99 2.89 -10.72
N MET A 39 14.66 2.14 -11.77
CA MET A 39 14.58 2.68 -13.13
C MET A 39 13.49 3.73 -13.29
N MET A 40 12.33 3.56 -12.65
CA MET A 40 11.26 4.57 -12.64
C MET A 40 11.72 5.85 -11.96
N ARG A 41 12.35 5.72 -10.79
CA ARG A 41 12.85 6.85 -10.02
C ARG A 41 13.92 7.63 -10.79
N ASP A 42 14.93 6.93 -11.29
CA ASP A 42 16.07 7.55 -11.96
C ASP A 42 15.69 8.14 -13.33
N GLY A 43 14.73 7.51 -14.00
CA GLY A 43 14.15 8.01 -15.26
C GLY A 43 13.04 9.04 -15.09
N HIS A 44 12.62 9.36 -13.84
CA HIS A 44 11.47 10.23 -13.55
C HIS A 44 10.20 9.82 -14.31
N VAL A 45 9.95 8.51 -14.41
CA VAL A 45 8.76 7.93 -15.05
C VAL A 45 7.96 7.09 -14.05
N VAL A 46 6.65 7.02 -14.24
CA VAL A 46 5.73 6.25 -13.39
C VAL A 46 5.26 4.95 -14.04
N THR A 47 5.72 4.68 -15.26
CA THR A 47 5.35 3.51 -16.04
C THR A 47 6.53 3.03 -16.86
N LEU A 48 6.77 1.71 -16.88
CA LEU A 48 7.79 1.06 -17.73
C LEU A 48 7.11 0.02 -18.64
N PRO A 49 7.49 -0.05 -19.92
CA PRO A 49 7.07 -1.13 -20.80
C PRO A 49 7.79 -2.44 -20.42
N ALA A 50 7.05 -3.52 -20.24
CA ALA A 50 7.61 -4.86 -20.13
C ALA A 50 7.76 -5.46 -21.53
N VAL A 51 8.97 -5.87 -21.89
CA VAL A 51 9.29 -6.38 -23.21
C VAL A 51 9.96 -7.76 -23.12
N ASN A 52 9.76 -8.58 -24.16
CA ASN A 52 10.47 -9.85 -24.30
C ASN A 52 11.89 -9.66 -24.87
N GLN A 53 12.60 -10.77 -25.07
CA GLN A 53 13.97 -10.77 -25.63
C GLN A 53 14.07 -10.17 -27.04
N ASN A 54 12.98 -10.15 -27.79
CA ASN A 54 12.90 -9.58 -29.14
C ASN A 54 12.48 -8.10 -29.12
N GLY A 55 12.33 -7.49 -27.94
CA GLY A 55 11.87 -6.10 -27.80
C GLY A 55 10.36 -5.90 -28.01
N ILE A 56 9.58 -6.98 -28.08
CA ILE A 56 8.12 -6.93 -28.25
C ILE A 56 7.48 -6.63 -26.90
N LEU A 57 6.55 -5.68 -26.90
CA LEU A 57 5.78 -5.28 -25.71
C LEU A 57 4.89 -6.45 -25.24
N GLU A 58 5.06 -6.86 -24.01
CA GLU A 58 4.25 -7.89 -23.33
C GLU A 58 3.30 -7.28 -22.30
N GLY A 59 3.58 -6.08 -21.78
CA GLY A 59 2.77 -5.41 -20.78
C GLY A 59 3.35 -4.07 -20.32
N LEU A 60 2.73 -3.51 -19.31
CA LEU A 60 3.19 -2.30 -18.65
C LEU A 60 3.29 -2.57 -17.16
N ILE A 61 4.31 -2.03 -16.52
CA ILE A 61 4.40 -1.97 -15.06
C ILE A 61 4.29 -0.51 -14.63
N THR A 62 3.43 -0.25 -13.68
CA THR A 62 3.19 1.09 -13.13
C THR A 62 3.67 1.18 -11.68
N MET A 63 3.81 2.42 -11.18
CA MET A 63 4.08 2.65 -9.75
C MET A 63 2.98 2.06 -8.86
N SER A 64 1.73 2.05 -9.34
CA SER A 64 0.60 1.43 -8.64
C SER A 64 0.75 -0.10 -8.52
N ASP A 65 1.26 -0.77 -9.56
CA ASP A 65 1.48 -2.23 -9.52
C ASP A 65 2.59 -2.57 -8.54
N ILE A 66 3.64 -1.75 -8.48
CA ILE A 66 4.71 -1.90 -7.50
C ILE A 66 4.16 -1.71 -6.08
N ALA A 67 3.40 -0.65 -5.85
CA ALA A 67 2.78 -0.40 -4.55
C ALA A 67 1.86 -1.56 -4.11
N LYS A 68 0.99 -2.04 -5.02
CA LYS A 68 0.14 -3.21 -4.77
C LYS A 68 0.96 -4.45 -4.40
N SER A 69 2.05 -4.71 -5.12
CA SER A 69 2.91 -5.86 -4.84
C SER A 69 3.54 -5.78 -3.45
N TYR A 70 3.97 -4.61 -3.01
CA TYR A 70 4.48 -4.42 -1.64
C TYR A 70 3.39 -4.55 -0.59
N MET A 71 2.16 -4.19 -0.89
CA MET A 71 1.02 -4.36 0.02
C MET A 71 0.52 -5.81 0.06
N ASN A 72 0.70 -6.58 -1.01
CA ASN A 72 0.28 -7.97 -1.11
C ASN A 72 1.40 -8.98 -0.81
N VAL A 73 2.56 -8.56 -0.31
CA VAL A 73 3.79 -9.36 -0.23
C VAL A 73 3.75 -10.51 0.78
N TYR A 74 2.76 -10.54 1.66
CA TYR A 74 2.62 -11.66 2.60
C TYR A 74 1.23 -12.30 2.45
N ASP A 75 1.18 -13.60 2.54
CA ASP A 75 -0.05 -14.28 2.93
C ASP A 75 -0.36 -13.86 4.35
N SER A 76 -0.88 -12.66 4.44
CA SER A 76 -1.11 -11.94 5.67
C SER A 76 -2.31 -12.48 6.45
N ALA A 77 -3.00 -13.48 5.90
CA ALA A 77 -4.11 -14.16 6.54
C ALA A 77 -3.65 -15.32 7.47
N ILE A 78 -2.35 -15.63 7.52
CA ILE A 78 -1.85 -16.75 8.32
C ILE A 78 -2.18 -16.59 9.82
N ILE A 79 -2.18 -15.36 10.31
CA ILE A 79 -2.47 -15.04 11.73
C ILE A 79 -3.95 -15.26 12.04
N SER A 80 -4.85 -14.87 11.15
CA SER A 80 -6.30 -15.09 11.29
C SER A 80 -6.67 -16.54 11.05
N THR A 81 -6.07 -17.19 10.04
CA THR A 81 -6.26 -18.63 9.79
C THR A 81 -5.86 -19.49 10.99
N ALA A 82 -4.84 -19.07 11.74
CA ALA A 82 -4.40 -19.73 12.96
C ALA A 82 -5.22 -19.31 14.21
N GLU A 83 -6.22 -18.45 14.06
CA GLU A 83 -7.02 -17.88 15.17
C GLU A 83 -6.12 -17.33 16.30
N THR A 84 -5.04 -16.66 15.92
CA THR A 84 -4.01 -16.20 16.86
C THR A 84 -4.60 -15.18 17.85
N PRO A 85 -4.45 -15.36 19.16
CA PRO A 85 -4.86 -14.34 20.13
C PRO A 85 -4.04 -13.05 19.94
N PHE A 86 -4.67 -11.88 20.01
CA PHE A 86 -3.97 -10.59 19.93
C PHE A 86 -2.91 -10.42 21.01
N LYS A 87 -3.07 -11.07 22.13
CA LYS A 87 -2.06 -11.14 23.20
C LYS A 87 -0.72 -11.70 22.70
N ASN A 88 -0.73 -12.71 21.85
CA ASN A 88 0.50 -13.28 21.28
C ASN A 88 1.21 -12.30 20.36
N ILE A 89 0.44 -11.51 19.61
CA ILE A 89 0.99 -10.43 18.76
C ILE A 89 1.63 -9.36 19.64
N LEU A 90 0.92 -8.94 20.69
CA LEU A 90 1.38 -7.94 21.64
C LEU A 90 2.69 -8.37 22.32
N GLU A 91 2.76 -9.62 22.79
CA GLU A 91 3.96 -10.19 23.41
C GLU A 91 5.13 -10.29 22.41
N THR A 92 4.85 -10.74 21.17
CA THR A 92 5.88 -10.91 20.14
C THR A 92 6.51 -9.59 19.69
N LEU A 93 5.69 -8.53 19.63
CA LEU A 93 6.13 -7.20 19.23
C LEU A 93 6.64 -6.36 20.40
N GLU A 94 6.59 -6.91 21.65
CA GLU A 94 6.84 -6.14 22.87
C GLU A 94 6.02 -4.83 22.93
N ALA A 95 4.80 -4.90 22.39
CA ALA A 95 3.93 -3.74 22.24
C ALA A 95 3.18 -3.43 23.54
N THR A 96 2.72 -2.19 23.67
CA THR A 96 1.86 -1.75 24.77
C THR A 96 0.42 -1.70 24.31
N LEU A 97 -0.49 -2.39 25.01
CA LEU A 97 -1.92 -2.30 24.76
C LEU A 97 -2.41 -0.89 25.13
N ILE A 98 -2.99 -0.19 24.17
CA ILE A 98 -3.55 1.17 24.38
C ILE A 98 -5.05 1.07 24.64
N THR A 99 -5.78 0.24 23.89
CA THR A 99 -7.21 -0.02 24.07
C THR A 99 -7.61 -1.38 23.48
N GLY A 100 -8.78 -1.88 23.90
CA GLY A 100 -9.36 -3.14 23.41
C GLY A 100 -9.03 -4.35 24.27
N ASP A 101 -9.57 -5.52 23.88
CA ASP A 101 -9.36 -6.81 24.56
C ASP A 101 -8.37 -7.67 23.80
N ALA A 102 -7.14 -7.79 24.32
CA ALA A 102 -6.08 -8.59 23.72
C ALA A 102 -6.31 -10.11 23.86
N ASN A 103 -7.25 -10.58 24.68
CA ASN A 103 -7.57 -12.00 24.77
C ASN A 103 -8.44 -12.51 23.62
N ARG A 104 -8.99 -11.61 22.82
CA ARG A 104 -9.76 -11.94 21.61
C ARG A 104 -8.82 -12.55 20.56
N ASN A 105 -9.32 -13.52 19.80
CA ASN A 105 -8.58 -14.09 18.67
C ASN A 105 -8.74 -13.23 17.42
N CYS A 106 -7.71 -13.24 16.57
CA CYS A 106 -7.79 -12.70 15.22
C CYS A 106 -8.85 -13.48 14.44
N GLN A 107 -9.66 -12.76 13.66
CA GLN A 107 -10.67 -13.33 12.77
C GLN A 107 -10.24 -13.11 11.32
N ASP A 108 -11.09 -13.34 10.37
CA ASP A 108 -10.90 -13.44 8.92
C ASP A 108 -10.02 -12.38 8.21
N GLY A 109 -9.50 -11.41 8.91
CA GLY A 109 -8.69 -10.33 8.36
C GLY A 109 -7.27 -10.73 7.98
N LYS A 110 -6.59 -9.82 7.33
CA LYS A 110 -5.17 -9.91 6.94
C LYS A 110 -4.35 -8.84 7.65
N VAL A 111 -3.03 -9.02 7.66
CA VAL A 111 -2.10 -7.99 8.14
C VAL A 111 -1.71 -7.07 6.99
N LEU A 112 -1.92 -5.77 7.15
CA LEU A 112 -1.59 -4.75 6.17
C LEU A 112 -0.58 -3.76 6.73
N ILE A 113 0.42 -3.42 5.92
CA ILE A 113 1.31 -2.29 6.19
C ILE A 113 0.75 -1.06 5.46
N ALA A 114 0.21 -0.12 6.20
CA ALA A 114 -0.42 1.08 5.67
C ALA A 114 0.60 2.15 5.30
N ALA A 115 1.36 1.91 4.24
CA ALA A 115 2.38 2.82 3.72
C ALA A 115 1.86 3.79 2.65
N ALA A 116 0.56 3.76 2.33
CA ALA A 116 -0.09 4.61 1.33
C ALA A 116 -0.70 5.87 1.98
N ASN A 117 -1.20 6.78 1.14
CA ASN A 117 -2.01 7.89 1.64
C ASN A 117 -3.40 7.38 2.11
N PRO A 118 -4.10 8.12 3.00
CA PRO A 118 -5.38 7.67 3.59
C PRO A 118 -6.44 7.34 2.55
N GLU A 119 -6.56 8.11 1.47
CA GLU A 119 -7.53 7.87 0.40
C GLU A 119 -7.31 6.52 -0.29
N MET A 120 -6.05 6.16 -0.53
CA MET A 120 -5.72 4.86 -1.10
C MET A 120 -5.90 3.72 -0.10
N MET A 121 -5.68 3.96 1.18
CA MET A 121 -5.85 2.95 2.22
C MET A 121 -7.28 2.40 2.26
N ASN A 122 -8.29 3.26 2.04
CA ASN A 122 -9.70 2.89 2.00
C ASN A 122 -10.03 1.78 0.98
N TYR A 123 -9.21 1.59 -0.04
CA TYR A 123 -9.40 0.53 -1.05
C TYR A 123 -8.79 -0.81 -0.65
N TYR A 124 -7.94 -0.84 0.38
CA TYR A 124 -7.17 -2.03 0.74
C TYR A 124 -7.50 -2.56 2.12
N ILE A 125 -8.00 -1.71 3.01
CA ILE A 125 -8.42 -2.12 4.35
C ILE A 125 -9.80 -2.74 4.25
N GLU A 126 -9.91 -3.96 4.75
CA GLU A 126 -11.15 -4.70 4.84
C GLU A 126 -11.52 -4.92 6.31
N PRO A 127 -12.80 -5.22 6.62
CA PRO A 127 -13.20 -5.57 7.98
C PRO A 127 -12.33 -6.69 8.57
N HIS A 128 -12.01 -6.57 9.85
CA HIS A 128 -11.17 -7.49 10.62
C HIS A 128 -9.67 -7.45 10.32
N ASP A 129 -9.21 -6.58 9.43
CA ASP A 129 -7.77 -6.43 9.15
C ASP A 129 -6.98 -5.95 10.39
N ILE A 130 -5.71 -6.34 10.43
CA ILE A 130 -4.69 -5.82 11.35
C ILE A 130 -3.85 -4.83 10.55
N VAL A 131 -3.92 -3.55 10.91
CA VAL A 131 -3.28 -2.47 10.13
C VAL A 131 -2.07 -1.93 10.86
N ILE A 132 -0.89 -2.11 10.28
CA ILE A 132 0.37 -1.54 10.78
C ILE A 132 0.56 -0.16 10.15
N LEU A 133 0.66 0.87 10.99
CA LEU A 133 0.74 2.25 10.52
C LEU A 133 1.56 3.13 11.49
N GLY A 134 1.77 4.38 11.11
CA GLY A 134 2.47 5.37 11.91
C GLY A 134 1.52 6.31 12.67
N ASN A 135 2.04 7.49 12.98
CA ASN A 135 1.39 8.48 13.83
C ASN A 135 0.37 9.40 13.12
N ARG A 136 0.05 9.14 11.84
CA ARG A 136 -0.91 9.97 11.10
C ARG A 136 -2.34 9.67 11.55
N ALA A 137 -3.00 10.66 12.13
CA ALA A 137 -4.37 10.52 12.62
C ALA A 137 -5.37 10.13 11.50
N GLU A 138 -5.18 10.67 10.30
CA GLU A 138 -6.03 10.36 9.14
C GLU A 138 -5.93 8.88 8.74
N SER A 139 -4.72 8.30 8.80
CA SER A 139 -4.52 6.88 8.54
C SER A 139 -5.15 6.00 9.61
N GLN A 140 -5.07 6.42 10.87
CA GLN A 140 -5.69 5.73 12.00
C GLN A 140 -7.23 5.77 11.90
N LEU A 141 -7.81 6.92 11.52
CA LEU A 141 -9.24 7.06 11.25
C LEU A 141 -9.68 6.20 10.06
N SER A 142 -8.91 6.20 8.96
CA SER A 142 -9.21 5.34 7.80
C SER A 142 -9.28 3.87 8.18
N ALA A 143 -8.36 3.37 9.01
CA ALA A 143 -8.40 1.98 9.48
C ALA A 143 -9.64 1.69 10.34
N LEU A 144 -10.02 2.63 11.19
CA LEU A 144 -11.20 2.54 12.04
C LEU A 144 -12.50 2.55 11.21
N ASP A 145 -12.62 3.47 10.27
CA ASP A 145 -13.81 3.63 9.42
C ASP A 145 -14.04 2.41 8.50
N ASN A 146 -12.97 1.72 8.12
CA ASN A 146 -13.05 0.50 7.31
C ASN A 146 -13.20 -0.78 8.16
N GLY A 147 -13.35 -0.67 9.47
CA GLY A 147 -13.68 -1.80 10.34
C GLY A 147 -12.49 -2.72 10.63
N ALA A 148 -11.27 -2.21 10.63
CA ALA A 148 -10.11 -2.98 11.07
C ALA A 148 -10.29 -3.45 12.53
N ASP A 149 -9.82 -4.65 12.84
CA ASP A 149 -9.87 -5.21 14.19
C ASP A 149 -8.75 -4.68 15.08
N CYS A 150 -7.63 -4.33 14.49
CA CYS A 150 -6.46 -3.89 15.22
C CYS A 150 -5.66 -2.84 14.44
N ILE A 151 -5.17 -1.86 15.17
CA ILE A 151 -4.15 -0.92 14.69
C ILE A 151 -2.88 -1.12 15.50
N ILE A 152 -1.76 -1.33 14.81
CA ILE A 152 -0.42 -1.38 15.39
C ILE A 152 0.29 -0.07 15.04
N ILE A 153 0.53 0.77 16.04
CA ILE A 153 1.17 2.07 15.86
C ILE A 153 2.67 1.92 16.07
N CYS A 154 3.45 2.15 15.00
CA CYS A 154 4.89 2.02 15.03
C CYS A 154 5.59 3.17 15.77
N GLU A 155 6.87 2.95 16.15
CA GLU A 155 7.79 3.95 16.69
C GLU A 155 7.36 4.58 18.04
N GLY A 156 6.54 3.88 18.82
CA GLY A 156 6.09 4.37 20.13
C GLY A 156 5.18 5.60 20.06
N ALA A 157 4.63 5.89 18.88
CA ALA A 157 3.64 6.94 18.72
C ALA A 157 2.31 6.56 19.42
N ASN A 158 1.53 7.54 19.81
CA ASN A 158 0.25 7.34 20.47
C ASN A 158 -0.92 7.72 19.57
N ALA A 159 -2.05 7.03 19.75
CA ALA A 159 -3.32 7.50 19.22
C ALA A 159 -3.83 8.74 19.98
N SER A 160 -4.52 9.63 19.28
CA SER A 160 -5.18 10.78 19.93
C SER A 160 -6.31 10.31 20.86
N PRO A 161 -6.71 11.11 21.85
CA PRO A 161 -7.85 10.78 22.73
C PRO A 161 -9.13 10.46 21.96
N THR A 162 -9.38 11.16 20.86
CA THR A 162 -10.55 10.94 20.00
C THR A 162 -10.50 9.56 19.34
N ILE A 163 -9.34 9.18 18.79
CA ILE A 163 -9.16 7.86 18.16
C ILE A 163 -9.29 6.74 19.19
N LYS A 164 -8.74 6.90 20.38
CA LYS A 164 -8.89 5.93 21.47
C LYS A 164 -10.37 5.72 21.82
N ALA A 165 -11.12 6.80 22.02
CA ALA A 165 -12.55 6.72 22.35
C ALA A 165 -13.37 6.04 21.24
N LEU A 166 -13.09 6.35 19.97
CA LEU A 166 -13.75 5.70 18.84
C LEU A 166 -13.38 4.22 18.72
N ALA A 167 -12.13 3.88 18.96
CA ALA A 167 -11.66 2.49 18.94
C ALA A 167 -12.33 1.67 20.07
N GLU A 168 -12.46 2.22 21.27
CA GLU A 168 -13.19 1.59 22.39
C GLU A 168 -14.66 1.35 22.05
N GLN A 169 -15.34 2.32 21.43
CA GLN A 169 -16.74 2.19 21.00
C GLN A 169 -16.92 1.08 19.95
N ASN A 170 -15.95 0.90 19.06
CA ASN A 170 -15.99 -0.11 18.00
C ASN A 170 -15.36 -1.45 18.40
N GLY A 171 -14.85 -1.58 19.63
CA GLY A 171 -14.17 -2.79 20.09
C GLY A 171 -12.84 -3.05 19.38
N MET A 172 -12.23 -2.02 18.74
CA MET A 172 -10.96 -2.11 18.06
C MET A 172 -9.79 -2.16 19.05
N ILE A 173 -8.79 -2.95 18.74
CA ILE A 173 -7.54 -3.01 19.49
C ILE A 173 -6.55 -1.99 18.94
N ILE A 174 -5.92 -1.23 19.84
CA ILE A 174 -4.77 -0.37 19.51
C ILE A 174 -3.59 -0.81 20.37
N MET A 175 -2.46 -1.07 19.72
CA MET A 175 -1.20 -1.38 20.38
C MET A 175 -0.04 -0.64 19.70
#